data_47bac1a607c2572408de6b093c40ce74
#
_entry.id   47bac1a607c2572408de6b093c40ce74
#
_cell.length_a   1.000
_cell.length_b   1.000
_cell.length_c   1.000
_cell.angle_alpha   90.00
_cell.angle_beta   90.00
_cell.angle_gamma   90.00
#
_symmetry.space_group_name_H-M   'P 1'
#
loop_
_entity.id
_entity.type
_entity.pdbx_description
1 polymer ?
#
loop_
_entity_poly.entity_id
_entity_poly.type
_entity_poly.pdbx_seq_one_letter_code
_entity_poly.pdbx_strand_id
1 'polypeptide(L)'
;MRHVISVILQNEVGALTRMTGLFSTRGYNIESLNVAPTEDKNLSRVTLVISGSNDAIEQLNSQLSKLVDVVGINNMSLGEHFERELLIVKVKIDAKSNNKIQELSQNFNAEILDRSPNSFTIQLTAEIEIIDDFVLQISKIGDLQAVARSGSVSVSKGEITLTSYANKSLSK
;
A
#
# COMPACT_ATOMS: atom_id res chain seq x y z
N MET A 1 15.66 7.12 -2.12
CA MET A 1 14.61 7.57 -1.18
C MET A 1 13.32 6.85 -1.53
N ARG A 2 12.51 6.52 -0.53
CA ARG A 2 11.18 5.93 -0.72
C ARG A 2 10.17 7.04 -1.03
N HIS A 3 9.33 6.83 -2.00
CA HIS A 3 8.27 7.77 -2.39
C HIS A 3 6.92 7.05 -2.44
N VAL A 4 5.91 7.71 -1.90
CA VAL A 4 4.51 7.30 -1.96
C VAL A 4 3.78 8.20 -2.95
N ILE A 5 3.23 7.63 -3.99
CA ILE A 5 2.54 8.36 -5.06
C ILE A 5 1.10 7.88 -5.14
N SER A 6 0.16 8.80 -5.09
CA SER A 6 -1.26 8.54 -5.36
C SER A 6 -1.60 9.02 -6.77
N VAL A 7 -2.17 8.12 -7.56
CA VAL A 7 -2.63 8.42 -8.93
C VAL A 7 -4.12 8.14 -9.02
N ILE A 8 -4.86 9.06 -9.63
CA ILE A 8 -6.25 8.84 -9.99
C ILE A 8 -6.30 8.45 -11.45
N LEU A 9 -6.82 7.26 -11.71
CA LEU A 9 -6.99 6.68 -13.05
C LEU A 9 -8.45 6.60 -13.42
N GLN A 10 -8.74 6.70 -14.73
CA GLN A 10 -10.00 6.22 -15.25
C GLN A 10 -10.12 4.71 -15.00
N ASN A 11 -11.28 4.28 -14.50
CA ASN A 11 -11.54 2.88 -14.19
C ASN A 11 -11.94 2.12 -15.45
N GLU A 12 -11.01 2.04 -16.41
CA GLU A 12 -11.20 1.42 -17.71
C GLU A 12 -10.22 0.28 -17.94
N VAL A 13 -10.60 -0.64 -18.81
CA VAL A 13 -9.74 -1.77 -19.21
C VAL A 13 -8.45 -1.26 -19.85
N GLY A 14 -7.32 -1.73 -19.32
CA GLY A 14 -5.99 -1.38 -19.81
C GLY A 14 -5.38 -0.12 -19.20
N ALA A 15 -6.13 0.72 -18.48
CA ALA A 15 -5.59 1.93 -17.84
C ALA A 15 -4.42 1.61 -16.90
N LEU A 16 -4.60 0.64 -16.01
CA LEU A 16 -3.53 0.18 -15.11
C LEU A 16 -2.32 -0.39 -15.89
N THR A 17 -2.57 -1.15 -16.95
CA THR A 17 -1.50 -1.74 -17.77
C THR A 17 -0.68 -0.66 -18.48
N ARG A 18 -1.33 0.38 -19.02
CA ARG A 18 -0.62 1.52 -19.62
C ARG A 18 0.22 2.26 -18.61
N MET A 19 -0.33 2.48 -17.42
CA MET A 19 0.39 3.12 -16.34
C MET A 19 1.60 2.29 -15.89
N THR A 20 1.41 1.00 -15.56
CA THR A 20 2.50 0.13 -15.09
C THR A 20 3.55 -0.13 -16.17
N GLY A 21 3.17 -0.16 -17.45
CA GLY A 21 4.09 -0.24 -18.57
C GLY A 21 5.11 0.88 -18.61
N LEU A 22 4.73 2.09 -18.17
CA LEU A 22 5.65 3.23 -18.09
C LEU A 22 6.78 2.97 -17.07
N PHE A 23 6.47 2.38 -15.92
CA PHE A 23 7.46 2.03 -14.90
C PHE A 23 8.44 0.99 -15.42
N SER A 24 7.93 -0.04 -16.08
CA SER A 24 8.75 -1.12 -16.67
C SER A 24 9.70 -0.59 -17.73
N THR A 25 9.23 0.25 -18.67
CA THR A 25 10.05 0.81 -19.74
C THR A 25 11.14 1.76 -19.24
N ARG A 26 10.97 2.34 -18.07
CA ARG A 26 11.92 3.27 -17.45
C ARG A 26 12.79 2.63 -16.38
N GLY A 27 12.61 1.32 -16.12
CA GLY A 27 13.40 0.59 -15.15
C GLY A 27 13.09 0.93 -13.68
N TYR A 28 11.92 1.50 -13.39
CA TYR A 28 11.49 1.71 -12.00
C TYR A 28 10.97 0.42 -11.38
N ASN A 29 11.48 0.08 -10.22
CA ASN A 29 10.93 -1.01 -9.41
C ASN A 29 9.77 -0.50 -8.55
N ILE A 30 8.60 -1.13 -8.68
CA ILE A 30 7.45 -0.87 -7.83
C ILE A 30 7.56 -1.78 -6.60
N GLU A 31 7.71 -1.19 -5.42
CA GLU A 31 7.80 -1.92 -4.15
C GLU A 31 6.43 -2.39 -3.69
N SER A 32 5.42 -1.53 -3.81
CA SER A 32 4.03 -1.89 -3.54
C SER A 32 3.07 -1.16 -4.47
N LEU A 33 1.95 -1.80 -4.77
CA LEU A 33 0.89 -1.27 -5.62
C LEU A 33 -0.46 -1.69 -5.05
N ASN A 34 -1.29 -0.71 -4.70
CA ASN A 34 -2.68 -0.90 -4.32
C ASN A 34 -3.59 -0.16 -5.29
N VAL A 35 -4.66 -0.80 -5.74
CA VAL A 35 -5.65 -0.21 -6.65
C VAL A 35 -7.05 -0.54 -6.17
N ALA A 36 -7.89 0.46 -6.05
CA ALA A 36 -9.29 0.30 -5.73
C ALA A 36 -10.14 1.41 -6.37
N PRO A 37 -11.41 1.15 -6.70
CA PRO A 37 -12.34 2.21 -7.08
C PRO A 37 -12.44 3.27 -5.99
N THR A 38 -12.74 4.50 -6.39
CA THR A 38 -13.04 5.61 -5.48
C THR A 38 -14.57 5.68 -5.21
N GLU A 39 -15.02 6.75 -4.57
CA GLU A 39 -16.44 7.08 -4.46
C GLU A 39 -17.11 7.32 -5.83
N ASP A 40 -16.32 7.73 -6.83
CA ASP A 40 -16.75 7.73 -8.25
C ASP A 40 -16.33 6.38 -8.89
N LYS A 41 -17.31 5.59 -9.29
CA LYS A 41 -17.10 4.27 -9.90
C LYS A 41 -16.30 4.30 -11.23
N ASN A 42 -16.26 5.47 -11.88
CA ASN A 42 -15.48 5.68 -13.10
C ASN A 42 -14.00 5.95 -12.81
N LEU A 43 -13.63 6.14 -11.54
CA LEU A 43 -12.28 6.46 -11.13
C LEU A 43 -11.74 5.42 -10.15
N SER A 44 -10.49 5.04 -10.34
CA SER A 44 -9.72 4.22 -9.41
C SER A 44 -8.58 5.03 -8.81
N ARG A 45 -8.36 4.86 -7.51
CA ARG A 45 -7.14 5.34 -6.85
C ARG A 45 -6.09 4.26 -6.87
N VAL A 46 -4.92 4.62 -7.34
CA VAL A 46 -3.70 3.81 -7.24
C VAL A 46 -2.80 4.46 -6.21
N THR A 47 -2.38 3.68 -5.21
CA THR A 47 -1.28 4.07 -4.32
C THR A 47 -0.09 3.17 -4.65
N LEU A 48 1.02 3.77 -4.99
CA LEU A 48 2.24 3.04 -5.32
C LEU A 48 3.42 3.56 -4.50
N VAL A 49 4.30 2.64 -4.15
CA VAL A 49 5.55 2.91 -3.45
C VAL A 49 6.70 2.54 -4.38
N ILE A 50 7.60 3.48 -4.55
CA ILE A 50 8.80 3.32 -5.39
C ILE A 50 10.02 3.94 -4.73
N SER A 51 11.20 3.41 -5.03
CA SER A 51 12.47 4.00 -4.63
C SER A 51 13.13 4.72 -5.79
N GLY A 52 13.65 5.93 -5.53
CA GLY A 52 14.34 6.74 -6.54
C GLY A 52 14.88 8.05 -6.00
N SER A 53 15.58 8.81 -6.84
CA SER A 53 15.93 10.20 -6.55
C SER A 53 14.73 11.12 -6.80
N ASN A 54 14.72 12.30 -6.18
CA ASN A 54 13.65 13.28 -6.39
C ASN A 54 13.48 13.63 -7.88
N ASP A 55 14.57 13.87 -8.60
CA ASP A 55 14.55 14.20 -10.02
C ASP A 55 13.91 13.08 -10.88
N ALA A 56 14.23 11.82 -10.56
CA ALA A 56 13.65 10.67 -11.23
C ALA A 56 12.13 10.60 -10.99
N ILE A 57 11.68 10.90 -9.78
CA ILE A 57 10.26 10.93 -9.44
C ILE A 57 9.51 12.09 -10.10
N GLU A 58 10.13 13.28 -10.18
CA GLU A 58 9.55 14.42 -10.91
C GLU A 58 9.39 14.09 -12.41
N GLN A 59 10.40 13.47 -13.02
CA GLN A 59 10.32 13.00 -14.40
C GLN A 59 9.20 11.97 -14.57
N LEU A 60 9.09 11.01 -13.65
CA LEU A 60 8.03 10.01 -13.66
C LEU A 60 6.64 10.66 -13.58
N ASN A 61 6.43 11.59 -12.64
CA ASN A 61 5.17 12.31 -12.50
C ASN A 61 4.81 13.08 -13.77
N SER A 62 5.80 13.73 -14.40
CA SER A 62 5.63 14.41 -15.68
C SER A 62 5.22 13.46 -16.82
N GLN A 63 5.70 12.23 -16.82
CA GLN A 63 5.31 11.22 -17.83
C GLN A 63 3.93 10.63 -17.52
N LEU A 64 3.65 10.34 -16.25
CA LEU A 64 2.33 9.85 -15.82
C LEU A 64 1.22 10.85 -16.19
N SER A 65 1.44 12.15 -15.99
CA SER A 65 0.44 13.19 -16.31
C SER A 65 0.10 13.27 -17.81
N LYS A 66 0.92 12.72 -18.69
CA LYS A 66 0.66 12.67 -20.15
C LYS A 66 -0.22 11.49 -20.57
N LEU A 67 -0.38 10.49 -19.69
CA LEU A 67 -1.27 9.36 -19.98
C LEU A 67 -2.72 9.84 -20.01
N VAL A 68 -3.46 9.41 -21.02
CA VAL A 68 -4.87 9.83 -21.20
C VAL A 68 -5.76 9.39 -20.04
N ASP A 69 -5.44 8.23 -19.46
CA ASP A 69 -6.20 7.64 -18.35
C ASP A 69 -5.88 8.27 -16.99
N VAL A 70 -4.80 9.04 -16.88
CA VAL A 70 -4.40 9.68 -15.62
C VAL A 70 -5.15 10.99 -15.46
N VAL A 71 -6.01 11.04 -14.44
CA VAL A 71 -6.82 12.22 -14.09
C VAL A 71 -6.06 13.14 -13.16
N GLY A 72 -5.31 12.57 -12.22
CA GLY A 72 -4.53 13.33 -11.25
C GLY A 72 -3.42 12.54 -10.60
N ILE A 73 -2.40 13.23 -10.11
CA ILE A 73 -1.24 12.67 -9.43
C ILE A 73 -0.93 13.51 -8.20
N ASN A 74 -0.63 12.85 -7.09
CA ASN A 74 -0.09 13.50 -5.91
C ASN A 74 1.10 12.71 -5.37
N ASN A 75 2.25 13.37 -5.25
CA ASN A 75 3.38 12.81 -4.51
C ASN A 75 3.17 13.07 -3.02
N MET A 76 2.67 12.05 -2.30
CA MET A 76 2.36 12.09 -0.88
C MET A 76 3.59 12.40 -0.02
N SER A 77 4.78 12.02 -0.49
CA SER A 77 6.04 12.25 0.23
C SER A 77 6.45 13.72 0.33
N LEU A 78 5.80 14.62 -0.42
CA LEU A 78 6.04 16.07 -0.36
C LEU A 78 5.15 16.79 0.68
N GLY A 79 4.22 16.09 1.32
CA GLY A 79 3.28 16.65 2.27
C GLY A 79 2.91 15.70 3.41
N GLU A 80 2.18 16.21 4.38
CA GLU A 80 1.65 15.36 5.44
C GLU A 80 0.55 14.44 4.90
N HIS A 81 0.64 13.16 5.21
CA HIS A 81 -0.33 12.15 4.79
C HIS A 81 -0.45 11.05 5.83
N PHE A 82 -1.54 10.30 5.75
CA PHE A 82 -1.68 9.03 6.45
C PHE A 82 -1.34 7.90 5.50
N GLU A 83 -0.57 6.95 5.98
CA GLU A 83 -0.24 5.72 5.27
C GLU A 83 -0.56 4.53 6.15
N ARG A 84 -1.22 3.52 5.59
CA ARG A 84 -1.54 2.27 6.29
C ARG A 84 -1.39 1.11 5.33
N GLU A 85 -1.06 -0.04 5.91
CA GLU A 85 -1.01 -1.31 5.22
C GLU A 85 -1.73 -2.36 6.05
N LEU A 86 -2.46 -3.26 5.40
CA LEU A 86 -3.03 -4.45 6.00
C LEU A 86 -2.09 -5.63 5.81
N LEU A 87 -1.76 -6.29 6.91
CA LEU A 87 -1.06 -7.56 6.96
C LEU A 87 -2.03 -8.66 7.39
N ILE A 88 -1.99 -9.81 6.72
CA ILE A 88 -2.53 -11.07 7.22
C ILE A 88 -1.39 -12.09 7.23
N VAL A 89 -1.07 -12.62 8.40
CA VAL A 89 0.01 -13.59 8.57
C VAL A 89 -0.52 -14.87 9.20
N LYS A 90 -0.08 -16.00 8.65
CA LYS A 90 -0.29 -17.33 9.25
C LYS A 90 1.03 -17.85 9.78
N VAL A 91 1.05 -18.22 11.05
CA VAL A 91 2.23 -18.74 11.75
C VAL A 91 1.93 -20.08 12.38
N LYS A 92 2.83 -21.05 12.18
CA LYS A 92 2.83 -22.34 12.89
C LYS A 92 3.66 -22.18 14.14
N ILE A 93 3.13 -22.68 15.26
CA ILE A 93 3.78 -22.56 16.56
C ILE A 93 3.73 -23.86 17.33
N ASP A 94 4.60 -24.00 18.31
CA ASP A 94 4.50 -25.01 19.35
C ASP A 94 3.48 -24.58 20.41
N ALA A 95 2.87 -25.55 21.08
CA ALA A 95 1.89 -25.31 22.16
C ALA A 95 2.45 -24.39 23.28
N LYS A 96 3.77 -24.41 23.52
CA LYS A 96 4.44 -23.58 24.51
C LYS A 96 4.52 -22.09 24.12
N SER A 97 4.35 -21.77 22.84
CA SER A 97 4.45 -20.42 22.29
C SER A 97 3.12 -19.67 22.21
N ASN A 98 2.01 -20.34 22.57
CA ASN A 98 0.67 -19.74 22.52
C ASN A 98 0.57 -18.40 23.26
N ASN A 99 1.11 -18.32 24.48
CA ASN A 99 1.04 -17.10 25.29
C ASN A 99 1.87 -15.97 24.65
N LYS A 100 3.03 -16.30 24.07
CA LYS A 100 3.90 -15.32 23.41
C LYS A 100 3.22 -14.67 22.19
N ILE A 101 2.50 -15.48 21.39
CA ILE A 101 1.73 -14.97 20.25
C ILE A 101 0.60 -14.04 20.71
N GLN A 102 -0.11 -14.40 21.77
CA GLN A 102 -1.18 -13.56 22.31
C GLN A 102 -0.64 -12.24 22.84
N GLU A 103 0.46 -12.27 23.60
CA GLU A 103 1.12 -11.09 24.13
C GLU A 103 1.63 -10.18 22.98
N LEU A 104 2.29 -10.76 21.97
CA LEU A 104 2.73 -10.02 20.81
C LEU A 104 1.55 -9.35 20.09
N SER A 105 0.46 -10.10 19.85
CA SER A 105 -0.73 -9.55 19.21
C SER A 105 -1.34 -8.39 20.00
N GLN A 106 -1.39 -8.49 21.32
CA GLN A 106 -1.87 -7.40 22.18
C GLN A 106 -0.97 -6.17 22.11
N ASN A 107 0.34 -6.36 22.15
CA ASN A 107 1.31 -5.25 22.11
C ASN A 107 1.22 -4.44 20.81
N PHE A 108 0.89 -5.08 19.71
CA PHE A 108 0.72 -4.44 18.39
C PHE A 108 -0.73 -4.07 18.07
N ASN A 109 -1.69 -4.34 18.96
CA ASN A 109 -3.13 -4.24 18.70
C ASN A 109 -3.55 -5.03 17.44
N ALA A 110 -2.89 -6.18 17.23
CA ALA A 110 -3.20 -7.10 16.14
C ALA A 110 -4.37 -8.01 16.52
N GLU A 111 -5.22 -8.33 15.55
CA GLU A 111 -6.39 -9.17 15.74
C GLU A 111 -6.07 -10.62 15.35
N ILE A 112 -6.43 -11.56 16.23
CA ILE A 112 -6.33 -12.98 15.93
C ILE A 112 -7.62 -13.41 15.21
N LEU A 113 -7.51 -13.68 13.91
CA LEU A 113 -8.63 -14.10 13.06
C LEU A 113 -8.99 -15.58 13.23
N ASP A 114 -7.95 -16.41 13.39
CA ASP A 114 -8.13 -17.85 13.56
C ASP A 114 -7.08 -18.41 14.53
N ARG A 115 -7.53 -19.38 15.33
CA ARG A 115 -6.71 -20.10 16.29
C ARG A 115 -6.93 -21.58 16.18
N SER A 116 -5.91 -22.29 15.77
CA SER A 116 -5.85 -23.75 15.75
C SER A 116 -4.81 -24.26 16.75
N PRO A 117 -4.78 -25.54 17.11
CA PRO A 117 -3.83 -26.04 18.12
C PRO A 117 -2.36 -25.72 17.87
N ASN A 118 -1.95 -25.65 16.60
CA ASN A 118 -0.55 -25.43 16.20
C ASN A 118 -0.39 -24.27 15.22
N SER A 119 -1.40 -23.39 15.05
CA SER A 119 -1.37 -22.31 14.05
C SER A 119 -2.25 -21.15 14.45
N PHE A 120 -1.79 -19.95 14.15
CA PHE A 120 -2.54 -18.71 14.27
C PHE A 120 -2.59 -17.98 12.94
N THR A 121 -3.75 -17.39 12.63
CA THR A 121 -3.89 -16.40 11.58
C THR A 121 -4.19 -15.05 12.23
N ILE A 122 -3.36 -14.06 11.95
CA ILE A 122 -3.38 -12.77 12.63
C ILE A 122 -3.42 -11.67 11.58
N GLN A 123 -4.24 -10.64 11.80
CA GLN A 123 -4.23 -9.43 10.99
C GLN A 123 -3.71 -8.24 11.79
N LEU A 124 -3.05 -7.32 11.07
CA LEU A 124 -2.59 -6.05 11.60
C LEU A 124 -2.77 -4.97 10.53
N THR A 125 -3.32 -3.83 10.92
CA THR A 125 -3.34 -2.63 10.07
C THR A 125 -2.53 -1.55 10.77
N ALA A 126 -1.40 -1.15 10.16
CA ALA A 126 -0.47 -0.20 10.75
C ALA A 126 0.36 0.54 9.69
N GLU A 127 1.28 1.38 10.14
CA GLU A 127 2.36 1.93 9.32
C GLU A 127 3.36 0.83 8.94
N ILE A 128 4.06 1.02 7.82
CA ILE A 128 4.90 -0.04 7.22
C ILE A 128 6.00 -0.52 8.18
N GLU A 129 6.60 0.40 8.94
CA GLU A 129 7.65 0.09 9.90
C GLU A 129 7.13 -0.81 11.04
N ILE A 130 5.88 -0.57 11.48
CA ILE A 130 5.22 -1.39 12.49
C ILE A 130 4.88 -2.77 11.94
N ILE A 131 4.43 -2.84 10.68
CA ILE A 131 4.17 -4.11 9.98
C ILE A 131 5.46 -4.94 9.87
N ASP A 132 6.56 -4.31 9.47
CA ASP A 132 7.85 -4.99 9.31
C ASP A 132 8.39 -5.50 10.65
N ASP A 133 8.29 -4.69 11.72
CA ASP A 133 8.69 -5.10 13.06
C ASP A 133 7.82 -6.26 13.59
N PHE A 134 6.51 -6.21 13.37
CA PHE A 134 5.60 -7.30 13.75
C PHE A 134 5.98 -8.62 13.04
N VAL A 135 6.21 -8.57 11.72
CA VAL A 135 6.64 -9.76 10.94
C VAL A 135 7.97 -10.30 11.45
N LEU A 136 8.91 -9.41 11.77
CA LEU A 136 10.21 -9.81 12.34
C LEU A 136 10.05 -10.46 13.71
N GLN A 137 9.20 -9.93 14.58
CA GLN A 137 9.01 -10.48 15.93
C GLN A 137 8.26 -11.81 15.91
N ILE A 138 7.20 -11.92 15.10
CA ILE A 138 6.42 -13.16 15.00
C ILE A 138 7.25 -14.30 14.39
N SER A 139 8.16 -13.99 13.45
CA SER A 139 9.08 -14.99 12.85
C SER A 139 10.06 -15.62 13.86
N LYS A 140 10.33 -14.95 14.98
CA LYS A 140 11.16 -15.47 16.07
C LYS A 140 10.39 -16.40 17.01
N ILE A 141 9.05 -16.38 16.95
CA ILE A 141 8.17 -17.17 17.84
C ILE A 141 7.74 -18.46 17.15
N GLY A 142 7.55 -18.44 15.83
CA GLY A 142 7.09 -19.60 15.08
C GLY A 142 7.44 -19.52 13.59
N ASP A 143 7.09 -20.56 12.85
CA ASP A 143 7.37 -20.67 11.43
C ASP A 143 6.28 -19.95 10.62
N LEU A 144 6.66 -18.95 9.85
CA LEU A 144 5.75 -18.25 8.94
C LEU A 144 5.30 -19.18 7.82
N GLN A 145 3.99 -19.41 7.74
CA GLN A 145 3.38 -20.27 6.72
C GLN A 145 2.87 -19.46 5.54
N ALA A 146 2.36 -18.26 5.79
CA ALA A 146 1.90 -17.32 4.78
C ALA A 146 2.01 -15.90 5.30
N VAL A 147 2.39 -14.98 4.42
CA VAL A 147 2.41 -13.53 4.66
C VAL A 147 1.72 -12.88 3.47
N ALA A 148 0.57 -12.27 3.71
CA ALA A 148 -0.16 -11.50 2.71
C ALA A 148 -0.20 -10.03 3.13
N ARG A 149 0.19 -9.14 2.22
CA ARG A 149 0.24 -7.69 2.43
C ARG A 149 -0.56 -6.98 1.36
N SER A 150 -1.32 -5.98 1.73
CA SER A 150 -2.10 -5.18 0.78
C SER A 150 -1.24 -4.22 -0.05
N GLY A 151 -0.02 -3.93 0.40
CA GLY A 151 0.68 -2.72 0.02
C GLY A 151 0.07 -1.49 0.67
N SER A 152 0.77 -0.37 0.57
CA SER A 152 0.37 0.88 1.21
C SER A 152 -0.88 1.48 0.57
N VAL A 153 -1.80 1.94 1.40
CA VAL A 153 -2.85 2.90 1.03
C VAL A 153 -2.55 4.22 1.71
N SER A 154 -2.76 5.33 1.00
CA SER A 154 -2.46 6.65 1.55
C SER A 154 -3.49 7.70 1.17
N VAL A 155 -3.64 8.68 2.06
CA VAL A 155 -4.49 9.84 1.85
C VAL A 155 -3.82 11.07 2.46
N SER A 156 -3.90 12.21 1.78
CA SER A 156 -3.36 13.46 2.30
C SER A 156 -4.07 13.87 3.58
N LYS A 157 -3.33 14.47 4.49
CA LYS A 157 -3.89 15.08 5.70
C LYS A 157 -4.56 16.42 5.36
N GLY A 158 -5.61 16.76 6.10
CA GLY A 158 -6.34 18.02 5.92
C GLY A 158 -7.43 17.93 4.86
N GLU A 159 -7.73 19.06 4.20
CA GLU A 159 -8.90 19.24 3.33
C GLU A 159 -8.63 18.87 1.86
N ILE A 160 -7.52 18.21 1.55
CA ILE A 160 -7.19 17.82 0.17
C ILE A 160 -8.12 16.68 -0.25
N THR A 161 -8.95 16.94 -1.28
CA THR A 161 -9.94 16.02 -1.81
C THR A 161 -9.53 15.41 -3.15
N LEU A 162 -10.33 14.48 -3.67
CA LEU A 162 -10.13 13.89 -4.99
C LEU A 162 -10.00 14.94 -6.10
N THR A 163 -10.82 15.98 -6.07
CA THR A 163 -10.81 17.08 -7.05
C THR A 163 -9.55 17.92 -7.02
N SER A 164 -8.86 17.95 -5.87
CA SER A 164 -7.58 18.68 -5.72
C SER A 164 -6.44 18.03 -6.52
N TYR A 165 -6.60 16.77 -6.93
CA TYR A 165 -5.61 16.05 -7.74
C TYR A 165 -5.82 16.22 -9.24
N ALA A 166 -6.97 16.76 -9.67
CA ALA A 166 -7.31 16.81 -11.08
C ALA A 166 -6.37 17.74 -11.86
N ASN A 167 -5.48 17.16 -12.65
CA ASN A 167 -4.66 17.87 -13.62
C ASN A 167 -5.40 18.16 -14.92
N LYS A 168 -6.55 17.50 -15.12
CA LYS A 168 -7.44 17.65 -16.28
C LYS A 168 -8.85 17.89 -15.75
N SER A 169 -9.58 18.84 -16.34
CA SER A 169 -10.99 19.02 -16.00
C SER A 169 -11.70 17.68 -16.19
N LEU A 170 -12.30 17.18 -15.11
CA LEU A 170 -13.25 16.09 -15.20
C LEU A 170 -14.39 16.58 -16.10
N SER A 171 -14.38 16.21 -17.37
CA SER A 171 -15.50 16.48 -18.27
C SER A 171 -16.70 15.75 -17.70
N LYS A 172 -17.73 16.54 -17.35
CA LYS A 172 -19.02 16.03 -16.92
C LYS A 172 -19.68 15.21 -18.00
#